data_0345817c41b8503f6760adc70222d744
#
_entry.id   0345817c41b8503f6760adc70222d744
#
_cell.length_a   1.000
_cell.length_b   1.000
_cell.length_c   1.000
_cell.angle_alpha   90.00
_cell.angle_beta   90.00
_cell.angle_gamma   90.00
#
_symmetry.space_group_name_H-M   'P 1'
#
loop_
_entity.id
_entity.type
_entity.pdbx_description
1 polymer ?
#
loop_
_entity_poly.entity_id
_entity_poly.type
_entity_poly.pdbx_seq_one_letter_code
_entity_poly.pdbx_strand_id
1 'polypeptide(L)'
;MFYPKGLRQKEELAYFAARFRTVELNNPFYRLPDLDAFIRWREATPADFQFAVKASRVITHLLRLRDAATPLALLLEHASALGTKLGPVLFQLPPTFQADLPVLDRFLSLLPPARRWVIEFRHPSWQTATVYDRLGRAGIALCIPVGGRVQPDLVTTAPFVYVRMHAGQAPEGAFSPRQLRDWAARVLALERAGKEVYVYFNNDRQGHAARDGQRFLVLLGLDR
;
A
#
# COMPACT_ATOMS: atom_id res chain seq x y z
N MET A 1 8.66 10.77 19.42
CA MET A 1 8.64 9.30 19.19
C MET A 1 7.19 8.87 19.22
N PHE A 2 6.73 8.01 18.32
CA PHE A 2 5.32 7.59 18.24
C PHE A 2 4.95 6.62 19.38
N TYR A 3 5.78 5.62 19.61
CA TYR A 3 5.57 4.68 20.70
C TYR A 3 6.04 5.24 22.04
N PRO A 4 5.30 5.02 23.15
CA PRO A 4 5.74 5.39 24.50
C PRO A 4 7.05 4.72 24.88
N LYS A 5 7.85 5.40 25.70
CA LYS A 5 9.05 4.76 26.28
C LYS A 5 8.63 3.52 27.10
N GLY A 6 9.33 2.41 26.89
CA GLY A 6 9.09 1.15 27.62
C GLY A 6 7.97 0.28 27.06
N LEU A 7 7.29 0.68 25.98
CA LEU A 7 6.34 -0.21 25.30
C LEU A 7 7.09 -1.42 24.72
N ARG A 8 6.62 -2.61 25.06
CA ARG A 8 7.21 -3.85 24.56
C ARG A 8 6.86 -4.04 23.08
N GLN A 9 7.79 -4.53 22.28
CA GLN A 9 7.62 -4.72 20.83
C GLN A 9 6.33 -5.49 20.46
N LYS A 10 5.96 -6.50 21.24
CA LYS A 10 4.72 -7.27 21.04
C LYS A 10 3.43 -6.45 21.22
N GLU A 11 3.51 -5.30 21.87
CA GLU A 11 2.37 -4.40 22.16
C GLU A 11 2.28 -3.25 21.12
N GLU A 12 3.32 -3.06 20.30
CA GLU A 12 3.39 -1.96 19.33
C GLU A 12 2.25 -2.01 18.31
N LEU A 13 1.90 -3.19 17.80
CA LEU A 13 0.83 -3.33 16.82
C LEU A 13 -0.54 -2.98 17.43
N ALA A 14 -0.82 -3.43 18.65
CA ALA A 14 -2.06 -3.08 19.33
C ALA A 14 -2.14 -1.57 19.63
N TYR A 15 -1.02 -0.97 20.05
CA TYR A 15 -0.91 0.48 20.26
C TYR A 15 -1.14 1.27 18.95
N PHE A 16 -0.58 0.79 17.83
CA PHE A 16 -0.77 1.35 16.50
C PHE A 16 -2.24 1.24 16.06
N ALA A 17 -2.82 0.05 16.21
CA ALA A 17 -4.19 -0.24 15.78
C ALA A 17 -5.27 0.51 16.59
N ALA A 18 -4.93 0.98 17.80
CA ALA A 18 -5.80 1.88 18.57
C ALA A 18 -5.86 3.32 17.98
N ARG A 19 -4.97 3.67 17.03
CA ARG A 19 -4.86 5.02 16.44
C ARG A 19 -5.06 5.06 14.95
N PHE A 20 -4.80 3.95 14.27
CA PHE A 20 -4.97 3.80 12.82
C PHE A 20 -5.84 2.59 12.54
N ARG A 21 -6.58 2.63 11.43
CA ARG A 21 -7.47 1.52 11.01
C ARG A 21 -6.81 0.54 10.05
N THR A 22 -5.62 0.88 9.57
CA THR A 22 -4.91 0.08 8.57
C THR A 22 -3.41 0.25 8.69
N VAL A 23 -2.68 -0.76 8.25
CA VAL A 23 -1.21 -0.74 8.12
C VAL A 23 -0.77 -1.44 6.84
N GLU A 24 0.32 -0.96 6.21
CA GLU A 24 0.99 -1.66 5.12
C GLU A 24 2.12 -2.53 5.70
N LEU A 25 1.98 -3.84 5.55
CA LEU A 25 3.00 -4.82 5.97
C LEU A 25 4.12 -4.88 4.93
N ASN A 26 5.30 -4.39 5.28
CA ASN A 26 6.49 -4.40 4.41
C ASN A 26 7.39 -5.64 4.65
N ASN A 27 7.23 -6.36 5.76
CA ASN A 27 8.01 -7.56 6.07
C ASN A 27 7.96 -8.62 4.96
N PRO A 28 6.76 -8.95 4.36
CA PRO A 28 6.67 -9.96 3.33
C PRO A 28 7.47 -9.64 2.06
N PHE A 29 7.78 -8.36 1.82
CA PHE A 29 8.63 -7.93 0.71
C PHE A 29 10.05 -8.49 0.81
N TYR A 30 10.63 -8.48 2.01
CA TYR A 30 12.01 -8.94 2.25
C TYR A 30 12.08 -10.44 2.51
N ARG A 31 11.23 -10.93 3.38
CA ARG A 31 11.08 -12.33 3.75
C ARG A 31 9.62 -12.59 4.12
N LEU A 32 9.02 -13.59 3.50
CA LEU A 32 7.65 -13.99 3.84
C LEU A 32 7.63 -14.51 5.28
N PRO A 33 6.86 -13.88 6.17
CA PRO A 33 6.66 -14.38 7.52
C PRO A 33 5.93 -15.72 7.52
N ASP A 34 6.06 -16.49 8.61
CA ASP A 34 5.29 -17.71 8.79
C ASP A 34 3.78 -17.43 8.94
N LEU A 35 2.98 -18.47 8.77
CA LEU A 35 1.53 -18.39 8.88
C LEU A 35 1.09 -17.86 10.25
N ASP A 36 1.76 -18.31 11.32
CA ASP A 36 1.46 -17.91 12.69
C ASP A 36 1.67 -16.41 12.93
N ALA A 37 2.62 -15.78 12.23
CA ALA A 37 2.79 -14.33 12.32
C ALA A 37 1.55 -13.58 11.81
N PHE A 38 0.96 -14.01 10.69
CA PHE A 38 -0.27 -13.42 10.17
C PHE A 38 -1.46 -13.65 11.11
N ILE A 39 -1.56 -14.84 11.72
CA ILE A 39 -2.57 -15.14 12.73
C ILE A 39 -2.40 -14.22 13.93
N ARG A 40 -1.19 -14.08 14.48
CA ARG A 40 -0.92 -13.18 15.61
C ARG A 40 -1.28 -11.71 15.28
N TRP A 41 -0.98 -11.23 14.08
CA TRP A 41 -1.35 -9.88 13.67
C TRP A 41 -2.86 -9.69 13.59
N ARG A 42 -3.57 -10.67 13.03
CA ARG A 42 -5.03 -10.65 13.00
C ARG A 42 -5.62 -10.56 14.42
N GLU A 43 -5.10 -11.36 15.35
CA GLU A 43 -5.61 -11.43 16.72
C GLU A 43 -5.26 -10.19 17.57
N ALA A 44 -4.13 -9.54 17.28
CA ALA A 44 -3.66 -8.35 17.99
C ALA A 44 -4.36 -7.05 17.59
N THR A 45 -5.31 -7.07 16.65
CA THR A 45 -5.93 -5.87 16.11
C THR A 45 -7.47 -5.91 16.20
N PRO A 46 -8.18 -4.75 16.22
CA PRO A 46 -9.64 -4.69 16.19
C PRO A 46 -10.25 -5.39 14.95
N ALA A 47 -11.51 -5.76 15.02
CA ALA A 47 -12.20 -6.52 13.98
C ALA A 47 -12.27 -5.78 12.62
N ASP A 48 -12.36 -4.46 12.66
CA ASP A 48 -12.42 -3.55 11.51
C ASP A 48 -11.05 -3.14 10.95
N PHE A 49 -9.95 -3.62 11.56
CA PHE A 49 -8.60 -3.30 11.12
C PHE A 49 -8.25 -3.98 9.80
N GLN A 50 -7.60 -3.26 8.88
CA GLN A 50 -7.20 -3.77 7.57
C GLN A 50 -5.68 -3.82 7.42
N PHE A 51 -5.17 -4.90 6.85
CA PHE A 51 -3.76 -5.06 6.50
C PHE A 51 -3.57 -4.98 5.00
N ALA A 52 -2.88 -3.96 4.49
CA ALA A 52 -2.31 -4.05 3.16
C ALA A 52 -1.02 -4.88 3.23
N VAL A 53 -0.78 -5.70 2.22
CA VAL A 53 0.40 -6.58 2.17
C VAL A 53 1.26 -6.23 0.97
N LYS A 54 2.50 -5.79 1.20
CA LYS A 54 3.46 -5.59 0.12
C LYS A 54 4.04 -6.93 -0.29
N ALA A 55 3.80 -7.31 -1.54
CA ALA A 55 4.24 -8.58 -2.11
C ALA A 55 5.77 -8.73 -2.13
N SER A 56 6.23 -9.99 -2.08
CA SER A 56 7.64 -10.35 -2.04
C SER A 56 8.44 -9.74 -3.20
N ARG A 57 9.67 -9.31 -2.88
CA ARG A 57 10.67 -8.90 -3.88
C ARG A 57 10.99 -10.00 -4.89
N VAL A 58 10.76 -11.26 -4.55
CA VAL A 58 10.91 -12.36 -5.48
C VAL A 58 10.01 -12.15 -6.69
N ILE A 59 8.72 -11.87 -6.47
CA ILE A 59 7.73 -11.64 -7.54
C ILE A 59 8.09 -10.40 -8.35
N THR A 60 8.36 -9.28 -7.65
CA THR A 60 8.39 -7.95 -8.27
C THR A 60 9.77 -7.57 -8.79
N HIS A 61 10.85 -7.91 -8.09
CA HIS A 61 12.22 -7.45 -8.37
C HIS A 61 13.08 -8.54 -9.03
N LEU A 62 13.03 -9.77 -8.53
CA LEU A 62 13.85 -10.86 -9.05
C LEU A 62 13.23 -11.45 -10.32
N LEU A 63 12.00 -11.92 -10.23
CA LEU A 63 11.27 -12.51 -11.37
C LEU A 63 10.68 -11.46 -12.31
N ARG A 64 10.51 -10.19 -11.85
CA ARG A 64 9.89 -9.12 -12.63
C ARG A 64 8.56 -9.56 -13.26
N LEU A 65 7.69 -10.12 -12.40
CA LEU A 65 6.36 -10.67 -12.72
C LEU A 65 6.37 -11.96 -13.57
N ARG A 66 7.55 -12.45 -14.05
CA ARG A 66 7.66 -13.70 -14.77
C ARG A 66 7.60 -14.87 -13.78
N ASP A 67 7.03 -15.98 -14.19
CA ASP A 67 6.96 -17.21 -13.38
C ASP A 67 6.48 -16.99 -11.93
N ALA A 68 5.57 -16.01 -11.78
CA ALA A 68 5.12 -15.54 -10.47
C ALA A 68 4.07 -16.45 -9.80
N ALA A 69 3.56 -17.49 -10.48
CA ALA A 69 2.45 -18.30 -9.97
C ALA A 69 2.75 -18.94 -8.61
N THR A 70 3.88 -19.64 -8.49
CA THR A 70 4.27 -20.33 -7.24
C THR A 70 4.52 -19.35 -6.08
N PRO A 71 5.36 -18.30 -6.21
CA PRO A 71 5.56 -17.36 -5.11
C PRO A 71 4.30 -16.52 -4.80
N LEU A 72 3.41 -16.31 -5.77
CA LEU A 72 2.13 -15.65 -5.53
C LEU A 72 1.20 -16.57 -4.71
N ALA A 73 1.09 -17.85 -5.08
CA ALA A 73 0.28 -18.81 -4.34
C ALA A 73 0.73 -18.92 -2.87
N LEU A 74 2.03 -19.01 -2.61
CA LEU A 74 2.59 -19.06 -1.26
C LEU A 74 2.31 -17.78 -0.47
N LEU A 75 2.44 -16.60 -1.10
CA LEU A 75 2.09 -15.32 -0.46
C LEU A 75 0.62 -15.30 -0.07
N LEU A 76 -0.28 -15.75 -0.96
CA LEU A 76 -1.72 -15.74 -0.72
C LEU A 76 -2.14 -16.77 0.33
N GLU A 77 -1.53 -17.93 0.37
CA GLU A 77 -1.71 -18.93 1.42
C GLU A 77 -1.47 -18.29 2.80
N HIS A 78 -0.29 -17.67 3.01
CA HIS A 78 0.04 -17.06 4.29
C HIS A 78 -0.83 -15.83 4.59
N ALA A 79 -1.00 -14.93 3.63
CA ALA A 79 -1.79 -13.71 3.83
C ALA A 79 -3.27 -14.00 4.08
N SER A 80 -3.81 -15.14 3.60
CA SER A 80 -5.20 -15.54 3.84
C SER A 80 -5.50 -15.78 5.33
N ALA A 81 -4.49 -16.03 6.16
CA ALA A 81 -4.63 -16.14 7.61
C ALA A 81 -5.10 -14.82 8.28
N LEU A 82 -4.97 -13.68 7.60
CA LEU A 82 -5.58 -12.41 8.05
C LEU A 82 -7.12 -12.43 7.95
N GLY A 83 -7.71 -13.37 7.21
CA GLY A 83 -9.15 -13.49 7.05
C GLY A 83 -9.76 -12.23 6.42
N THR A 84 -10.83 -11.71 7.03
CA THR A 84 -11.52 -10.48 6.61
C THR A 84 -10.70 -9.21 6.76
N LYS A 85 -9.59 -9.26 7.50
CA LYS A 85 -8.66 -8.14 7.67
C LYS A 85 -7.62 -8.04 6.55
N LEU A 86 -7.58 -9.00 5.60
CA LEU A 86 -6.74 -8.88 4.42
C LEU A 86 -7.32 -7.83 3.47
N GLY A 87 -6.66 -6.70 3.43
CA GLY A 87 -6.92 -5.59 2.53
C GLY A 87 -6.15 -5.70 1.20
N PRO A 88 -5.72 -4.59 0.61
CA PRO A 88 -5.01 -4.59 -0.66
C PRO A 88 -3.67 -5.32 -0.63
N VAL A 89 -3.32 -5.98 -1.74
CA VAL A 89 -1.98 -6.55 -1.96
C VAL A 89 -1.24 -5.71 -2.99
N LEU A 90 -0.10 -5.15 -2.60
CA LEU A 90 0.69 -4.22 -3.39
C LEU A 90 1.87 -4.93 -4.09
N PHE A 91 1.95 -4.80 -5.40
CA PHE A 91 3.11 -5.18 -6.22
C PHE A 91 3.87 -3.93 -6.65
N GLN A 92 4.91 -3.54 -5.91
CA GLN A 92 5.78 -2.44 -6.29
C GLN A 92 6.90 -2.96 -7.20
N LEU A 93 6.98 -2.45 -8.43
CA LEU A 93 8.01 -2.82 -9.40
C LEU A 93 9.30 -1.99 -9.22
N PRO A 94 10.48 -2.54 -9.56
CA PRO A 94 11.72 -1.79 -9.46
C PRO A 94 11.84 -0.71 -10.55
N PRO A 95 12.59 0.38 -10.30
CA PRO A 95 12.75 1.46 -11.26
C PRO A 95 13.52 1.05 -12.53
N THR A 96 14.18 -0.11 -12.51
CA THR A 96 14.90 -0.67 -13.67
C THR A 96 14.04 -1.58 -14.54
N PHE A 97 12.76 -1.77 -14.21
CA PHE A 97 11.85 -2.61 -14.98
C PHE A 97 10.99 -1.75 -15.90
N GLN A 98 11.38 -1.71 -17.17
CA GLN A 98 10.63 -1.06 -18.23
C GLN A 98 9.36 -1.83 -18.58
N ALA A 99 8.40 -1.13 -19.20
CA ALA A 99 7.13 -1.71 -19.59
C ALA A 99 7.31 -2.92 -20.52
N ASP A 100 6.68 -4.02 -20.14
CA ASP A 100 6.60 -5.27 -20.88
C ASP A 100 5.13 -5.73 -20.79
N LEU A 101 4.33 -5.33 -21.79
CA LEU A 101 2.89 -5.58 -21.78
C LEU A 101 2.53 -7.07 -21.80
N PRO A 102 3.19 -7.94 -22.57
CA PRO A 102 2.95 -9.39 -22.51
C PRO A 102 3.21 -9.98 -21.13
N VAL A 103 4.22 -9.52 -20.42
CA VAL A 103 4.51 -9.95 -19.04
C VAL A 103 3.42 -9.45 -18.08
N LEU A 104 3.02 -8.18 -18.22
CA LEU A 104 1.94 -7.63 -17.42
C LEU A 104 0.64 -8.43 -17.62
N ASP A 105 0.22 -8.66 -18.86
CA ASP A 105 -1.03 -9.36 -19.18
C ASP A 105 -1.04 -10.79 -18.57
N ARG A 106 0.06 -11.53 -18.71
CA ARG A 106 0.21 -12.85 -18.07
C ARG A 106 0.13 -12.77 -16.54
N PHE A 107 0.78 -11.78 -15.94
CA PHE A 107 0.73 -11.61 -14.50
C PHE A 107 -0.69 -11.26 -14.00
N LEU A 108 -1.37 -10.32 -14.68
CA LEU A 108 -2.74 -9.95 -14.33
C LEU A 108 -3.70 -11.13 -14.38
N SER A 109 -3.52 -12.07 -15.33
CA SER A 109 -4.35 -13.28 -15.45
C SER A 109 -4.16 -14.27 -14.29
N LEU A 110 -3.07 -14.17 -13.52
CA LEU A 110 -2.84 -14.99 -12.33
C LEU A 110 -3.59 -14.47 -11.09
N LEU A 111 -4.08 -13.23 -11.13
CA LEU A 111 -4.64 -12.57 -9.95
C LEU A 111 -6.14 -12.92 -9.79
N PRO A 112 -6.56 -13.60 -8.69
CA PRO A 112 -7.97 -13.87 -8.43
C PRO A 112 -8.81 -12.59 -8.37
N PRO A 113 -9.96 -12.50 -9.07
CA PRO A 113 -10.73 -11.25 -9.20
C PRO A 113 -11.38 -10.78 -7.91
N ALA A 114 -11.55 -11.65 -6.92
CA ALA A 114 -12.24 -11.33 -5.65
C ALA A 114 -11.38 -10.57 -4.63
N ARG A 115 -10.15 -10.16 -4.98
CA ARG A 115 -9.23 -9.46 -4.06
C ARG A 115 -8.88 -8.07 -4.56
N ARG A 116 -8.42 -7.22 -3.66
CA ARG A 116 -7.92 -5.88 -3.98
C ARG A 116 -6.45 -5.95 -4.35
N TRP A 117 -6.14 -5.69 -5.61
CA TRP A 117 -4.81 -5.70 -6.15
C TRP A 117 -4.32 -4.29 -6.46
N VAL A 118 -3.05 -4.03 -6.20
CA VAL A 118 -2.41 -2.73 -6.43
C VAL A 118 -1.09 -2.93 -7.13
N ILE A 119 -0.81 -2.15 -8.18
CA ILE A 119 0.50 -2.11 -8.81
C ILE A 119 1.09 -0.71 -8.69
N GLU A 120 2.34 -0.63 -8.23
CA GLU A 120 3.14 0.59 -8.20
C GLU A 120 4.26 0.49 -9.23
N PHE A 121 4.19 1.31 -10.26
CA PHE A 121 5.25 1.44 -11.24
C PHE A 121 6.28 2.48 -10.79
N ARG A 122 7.56 2.19 -11.06
CA ARG A 122 8.69 3.06 -10.71
C ARG A 122 9.51 3.49 -11.94
N HIS A 123 9.17 3.00 -13.14
CA HIS A 123 9.78 3.40 -14.41
C HIS A 123 8.74 4.14 -15.25
N PRO A 124 9.08 5.30 -15.87
CA PRO A 124 8.11 6.14 -16.60
C PRO A 124 7.49 5.46 -17.83
N SER A 125 8.14 4.45 -18.41
CA SER A 125 7.58 3.73 -19.56
C SER A 125 6.24 3.01 -19.29
N TRP A 126 5.88 2.82 -18.01
CA TRP A 126 4.60 2.26 -17.61
C TRP A 126 3.46 3.29 -17.58
N GLN A 127 3.77 4.60 -17.63
CA GLN A 127 2.78 5.68 -17.56
C GLN A 127 2.17 5.92 -18.94
N THR A 128 1.31 5.00 -19.37
CA THR A 128 0.62 5.07 -20.66
C THR A 128 -0.85 4.69 -20.53
N ALA A 129 -1.71 5.29 -21.36
CA ALA A 129 -3.13 4.95 -21.42
C ALA A 129 -3.35 3.43 -21.61
N THR A 130 -2.53 2.81 -22.45
CA THR A 130 -2.58 1.37 -22.71
C THR A 130 -2.38 0.51 -21.46
N VAL A 131 -1.49 0.91 -20.54
CA VAL A 131 -1.28 0.24 -19.26
C VAL A 131 -2.48 0.48 -18.33
N TYR A 132 -2.95 1.73 -18.26
CA TYR A 132 -4.08 2.08 -17.38
C TYR A 132 -5.38 1.39 -17.80
N ASP A 133 -5.63 1.25 -19.09
CA ASP A 133 -6.77 0.49 -19.61
C ASP A 133 -6.71 -0.99 -19.20
N ARG A 134 -5.53 -1.62 -19.23
CA ARG A 134 -5.35 -3.00 -18.78
C ARG A 134 -5.65 -3.16 -17.29
N LEU A 135 -5.11 -2.27 -16.47
CA LEU A 135 -5.40 -2.27 -15.03
C LEU A 135 -6.90 -2.06 -14.77
N GLY A 136 -7.51 -1.11 -15.48
CA GLY A 136 -8.94 -0.81 -15.36
C GLY A 136 -9.84 -2.01 -15.70
N ARG A 137 -9.55 -2.70 -16.81
CA ARG A 137 -10.29 -3.92 -17.20
C ARG A 137 -10.13 -5.05 -16.20
N ALA A 138 -8.98 -5.14 -15.54
CA ALA A 138 -8.69 -6.13 -14.51
C ALA A 138 -9.15 -5.70 -13.10
N GLY A 139 -9.68 -4.47 -12.93
CA GLY A 139 -10.09 -3.94 -11.63
C GLY A 139 -8.93 -3.73 -10.64
N ILE A 140 -7.70 -3.51 -11.15
CA ILE A 140 -6.47 -3.38 -10.37
C ILE A 140 -6.15 -1.91 -10.18
N ALA A 141 -5.89 -1.50 -8.93
CA ALA A 141 -5.56 -0.12 -8.62
C ALA A 141 -4.13 0.24 -9.07
N LEU A 142 -4.00 1.35 -9.78
CA LEU A 142 -2.73 2.03 -9.93
C LEU A 142 -2.39 2.72 -8.60
N CYS A 143 -1.23 2.39 -8.01
CA CYS A 143 -0.74 3.10 -6.84
C CYS A 143 -0.29 4.51 -7.22
N ILE A 144 -0.68 5.51 -6.42
CA ILE A 144 -0.26 6.90 -6.54
C ILE A 144 0.89 7.16 -5.56
N PRO A 145 2.18 7.13 -6.00
CA PRO A 145 3.32 7.42 -5.14
C PRO A 145 3.55 8.93 -5.04
N VAL A 146 3.55 9.48 -3.85
CA VAL A 146 3.75 10.91 -3.59
C VAL A 146 5.16 11.17 -3.07
N GLY A 147 5.89 12.10 -3.69
CA GLY A 147 7.26 12.43 -3.30
C GLY A 147 8.32 11.46 -3.81
N GLY A 148 7.99 10.65 -4.80
CA GLY A 148 8.94 9.78 -5.51
C GLY A 148 9.67 10.49 -6.65
N ARG A 149 10.58 9.76 -7.32
CA ARG A 149 11.29 10.26 -8.52
C ARG A 149 10.39 10.38 -9.75
N VAL A 150 9.37 9.55 -9.84
CA VAL A 150 8.37 9.56 -10.92
C VAL A 150 7.15 10.28 -10.38
N GLN A 151 6.74 11.34 -11.07
CA GLN A 151 5.48 12.03 -10.75
C GLN A 151 4.33 11.10 -11.16
N PRO A 152 3.40 10.83 -10.25
CA PRO A 152 2.31 9.91 -10.56
C PRO A 152 1.26 10.61 -11.43
N ASP A 153 0.72 9.88 -12.38
CA ASP A 153 -0.57 10.24 -12.94
C ASP A 153 -1.66 9.98 -11.90
N LEU A 154 -2.55 10.95 -11.72
CA LEU A 154 -3.67 10.84 -10.79
C LEU A 154 -4.84 10.10 -11.46
N VAL A 155 -4.56 8.89 -11.95
CA VAL A 155 -5.53 8.04 -12.65
C VAL A 155 -6.05 6.98 -11.69
N THR A 156 -7.37 6.81 -11.66
CA THR A 156 -8.03 5.75 -10.87
C THR A 156 -8.43 4.61 -11.80
N THR A 157 -7.85 3.43 -11.60
CA THR A 157 -8.08 2.24 -12.43
C THR A 157 -8.93 1.16 -11.73
N ALA A 158 -9.37 1.42 -10.49
CA ALA A 158 -10.16 0.47 -9.70
C ALA A 158 -11.28 1.17 -8.93
N PRO A 159 -12.22 0.43 -8.33
CA PRO A 159 -13.23 0.99 -7.42
C PRO A 159 -12.66 1.64 -6.16
N PHE A 160 -11.40 1.39 -5.84
CA PHE A 160 -10.67 1.97 -4.73
C PHE A 160 -9.38 2.65 -5.20
N VAL A 161 -8.81 3.50 -4.35
CA VAL A 161 -7.57 4.25 -4.60
C VAL A 161 -6.53 3.89 -3.54
N TYR A 162 -5.27 3.78 -3.97
CA TYR A 162 -4.14 3.46 -3.10
C TYR A 162 -3.04 4.51 -3.24
N VAL A 163 -2.75 5.23 -2.16
CA VAL A 163 -1.77 6.33 -2.14
C VAL A 163 -0.62 5.97 -1.20
N ARG A 164 0.61 6.17 -1.65
CA ARG A 164 1.81 6.01 -0.83
C ARG A 164 2.56 7.34 -0.71
N MET A 165 2.58 7.87 0.49
CA MET A 165 3.20 9.14 0.85
C MET A 165 4.67 8.91 1.24
N HIS A 166 5.61 8.95 0.26
CA HIS A 166 7.01 8.59 0.45
C HIS A 166 7.87 9.73 1.02
N ALA A 167 7.66 10.95 0.55
CA ALA A 167 8.39 12.10 1.02
C ALA A 167 7.62 13.40 0.77
N GLY A 168 7.58 14.26 1.77
CA GLY A 168 7.12 15.64 1.66
C GLY A 168 8.24 16.59 1.22
N GLN A 169 7.90 17.87 1.11
CA GLN A 169 8.83 18.95 0.75
C GLN A 169 9.48 19.60 1.97
N ALA A 170 9.03 19.30 3.18
CA ALA A 170 9.64 19.77 4.42
C ALA A 170 10.94 19.01 4.72
N PRO A 171 11.79 19.54 5.63
CA PRO A 171 13.04 18.89 5.99
C PRO A 171 12.88 17.40 6.32
N GLU A 172 13.86 16.58 5.91
CA GLU A 172 13.93 15.15 6.15
C GLU A 172 12.76 14.33 5.58
N GLY A 173 12.01 14.90 4.62
CA GLY A 173 10.91 14.22 3.95
C GLY A 173 9.58 14.27 4.70
N ALA A 174 9.44 15.13 5.73
CA ALA A 174 8.17 15.41 6.35
C ALA A 174 7.20 16.09 5.35
N PHE A 175 5.92 15.85 5.51
CA PHE A 175 4.90 16.59 4.74
C PHE A 175 4.59 17.93 5.42
N SER A 176 4.61 19.00 4.62
CA SER A 176 4.19 20.31 5.11
C SER A 176 2.69 20.33 5.42
N PRO A 177 2.22 21.23 6.31
CA PRO A 177 0.78 21.36 6.58
C PRO A 177 -0.06 21.66 5.33
N ARG A 178 0.51 22.38 4.36
CA ARG A 178 -0.12 22.64 3.07
C ARG A 178 -0.30 21.36 2.27
N GLN A 179 0.77 20.57 2.11
CA GLN A 179 0.71 19.29 1.38
C GLN A 179 -0.31 18.34 2.00
N LEU A 180 -0.35 18.23 3.33
CA LEU A 180 -1.32 17.38 4.01
C LEU A 180 -2.77 17.86 3.76
N ARG A 181 -3.04 19.18 3.81
CA ARG A 181 -4.37 19.73 3.47
C ARG A 181 -4.76 19.47 2.02
N ASP A 182 -3.84 19.70 1.08
CA ASP A 182 -4.09 19.49 -0.34
C ASP A 182 -4.44 18.01 -0.64
N TRP A 183 -3.73 17.09 0.01
CA TRP A 183 -4.00 15.65 -0.12
C TRP A 183 -5.27 15.22 0.61
N ALA A 184 -5.57 15.77 1.79
CA ALA A 184 -6.82 15.52 2.49
C ALA A 184 -8.03 15.97 1.66
N ALA A 185 -7.97 17.15 1.03
CA ALA A 185 -9.01 17.60 0.12
C ALA A 185 -9.23 16.66 -1.07
N ARG A 186 -8.14 16.09 -1.64
CA ARG A 186 -8.22 15.09 -2.73
C ARG A 186 -8.87 13.79 -2.26
N VAL A 187 -8.49 13.29 -1.07
CA VAL A 187 -9.07 12.07 -0.49
C VAL A 187 -10.56 12.27 -0.26
N LEU A 188 -10.97 13.37 0.36
CA LEU A 188 -12.39 13.69 0.57
C LEU A 188 -13.18 13.83 -0.75
N ALA A 189 -12.55 14.33 -1.81
CA ALA A 189 -13.19 14.39 -3.13
C ALA A 189 -13.38 12.99 -3.73
N LEU A 190 -12.41 12.09 -3.58
CA LEU A 190 -12.50 10.69 -4.02
C LEU A 190 -13.57 9.92 -3.24
N GLU A 191 -13.65 10.11 -1.92
CA GLU A 191 -14.70 9.51 -1.09
C GLU A 191 -16.10 9.97 -1.48
N ARG A 192 -16.28 11.29 -1.75
CA ARG A 192 -17.56 11.82 -2.28
C ARG A 192 -17.92 11.24 -3.64
N ALA A 193 -16.92 10.85 -4.44
CA ALA A 193 -17.11 10.14 -5.70
C ALA A 193 -17.32 8.62 -5.52
N GLY A 194 -17.53 8.16 -4.29
CA GLY A 194 -17.81 6.74 -3.97
C GLY A 194 -16.58 5.83 -3.98
N LYS A 195 -15.37 6.39 -3.91
CA LYS A 195 -14.13 5.59 -3.87
C LYS A 195 -13.72 5.32 -2.43
N GLU A 196 -13.37 4.07 -2.12
CA GLU A 196 -12.62 3.73 -0.91
C GLU A 196 -11.16 4.16 -1.12
N VAL A 197 -10.53 4.81 -0.12
CA VAL A 197 -9.17 5.33 -0.27
C VAL A 197 -8.25 4.80 0.83
N TYR A 198 -7.16 4.17 0.43
CA TYR A 198 -6.07 3.74 1.30
C TYR A 198 -4.91 4.72 1.17
N VAL A 199 -4.43 5.27 2.30
CA VAL A 199 -3.29 6.19 2.33
C VAL A 199 -2.25 5.66 3.31
N TYR A 200 -1.04 5.40 2.84
CA TYR A 200 0.08 4.91 3.65
C TYR A 200 1.24 5.90 3.62
N PHE A 201 1.67 6.33 4.80
CA PHE A 201 2.85 7.16 4.98
C PHE A 201 4.08 6.28 5.11
N ASN A 202 5.07 6.46 4.21
CA ASN A 202 6.32 5.71 4.14
C ASN A 202 7.54 6.61 4.36
N ASN A 203 7.36 7.81 4.90
CA ASN A 203 8.41 8.75 5.26
C ASN A 203 8.89 8.51 6.72
N ASP A 204 9.42 7.31 6.98
CA ASP A 204 9.72 6.82 8.35
C ASP A 204 10.83 7.55 9.08
N ARG A 205 11.65 8.34 8.37
CA ARG A 205 12.73 9.11 8.98
C ARG A 205 12.20 9.88 10.19
N GLN A 206 12.89 9.77 11.34
CA GLN A 206 12.52 10.44 12.59
C GLN A 206 11.06 10.27 13.05
N GLY A 207 10.38 9.24 12.56
CA GLY A 207 8.97 8.96 12.89
C GLY A 207 7.97 9.93 12.24
N HIS A 208 8.35 10.54 11.10
CA HIS A 208 7.46 11.45 10.37
C HIS A 208 6.19 10.73 9.92
N ALA A 209 6.28 9.49 9.43
CA ALA A 209 5.12 8.74 8.94
C ALA A 209 3.96 8.70 9.94
N ALA A 210 4.23 8.35 11.19
CA ALA A 210 3.18 8.28 12.21
C ALA A 210 2.62 9.67 12.57
N ARG A 211 3.47 10.70 12.67
CA ARG A 211 3.04 12.07 12.97
C ARG A 211 2.21 12.69 11.84
N ASP A 212 2.66 12.50 10.60
CA ASP A 212 1.96 13.01 9.42
C ASP A 212 0.64 12.26 9.22
N GLY A 213 0.64 10.93 9.46
CA GLY A 213 -0.57 10.12 9.46
C GLY A 213 -1.61 10.58 10.49
N GLN A 214 -1.20 10.87 11.73
CA GLN A 214 -2.11 11.41 12.74
C GLN A 214 -2.68 12.78 12.35
N ARG A 215 -1.82 13.71 11.87
CA ARG A 215 -2.28 15.02 11.36
C ARG A 215 -3.25 14.86 10.20
N PHE A 216 -3.01 13.87 9.34
CA PHE A 216 -3.86 13.60 8.20
C PHE A 216 -5.25 13.08 8.62
N LEU A 217 -5.33 12.21 9.65
CA LEU A 217 -6.61 11.78 10.23
C LEU A 217 -7.42 12.94 10.77
N VAL A 218 -6.77 13.89 11.48
CA VAL A 218 -7.45 15.14 11.96
C VAL A 218 -8.03 15.92 10.78
N LEU A 219 -7.29 16.08 9.69
CA LEU A 219 -7.75 16.81 8.50
C LEU A 219 -8.91 16.11 7.78
N LEU A 220 -9.05 14.80 7.94
CA LEU A 220 -10.16 14.02 7.40
C LEU A 220 -11.37 13.92 8.35
N GLY A 221 -11.26 14.44 9.59
CA GLY A 221 -12.28 14.28 10.64
C GLY A 221 -12.41 12.84 11.14
N LEU A 222 -11.32 12.07 11.08
CA LEU A 222 -11.25 10.64 11.46
C LEU A 222 -10.41 10.41 12.72
N ASP A 223 -9.99 11.48 13.42
CA ASP A 223 -9.29 11.41 14.69
C ASP A 223 -10.23 10.86 15.78
N ARG A 224 -9.73 9.90 16.54
CA ARG A 224 -10.41 9.26 17.68
C ARG A 224 -9.86 9.78 18.98
#